data_c5c511c7344d736dc7adb94459e2c4df
#
_entry.id   c5c511c7344d736dc7adb94459e2c4df
#
_cell.length_a   1.000
_cell.length_b   1.000
_cell.length_c   1.000
_cell.angle_alpha   90.00
_cell.angle_beta   90.00
_cell.angle_gamma   90.00
#
_symmetry.space_group_name_H-M   'P 1'
#
loop_
_entity.id
_entity.type
_entity.pdbx_description
1 polymer ?
#
loop_
_entity_poly.entity_id
_entity_poly.type
_entity_poly.pdbx_seq_one_letter_code
_entity_poly.pdbx_strand_id
1 'polypeptide(L)'
;MKEKYVLALDQGTTSSRAIVFNKKGEIIAKAQNEFDQIYPKAGWVEHDPLKILYSQITSITSVLNSGKVSAKDIAGIGITNQRETTILWDRATGKPVYNAIVWQCRRTADMCEKIKEDKELCD
;
A
#
# COMPACT_ATOMS: atom_id res chain seq x y z
N MET A 1 -9.86 11.93 -31.05
CA MET A 1 -9.86 10.78 -30.09
C MET A 1 -9.87 11.33 -28.68
N LYS A 2 -10.69 10.74 -27.85
CA LYS A 2 -10.75 11.12 -26.47
C LYS A 2 -9.46 10.75 -25.75
N GLU A 3 -8.94 11.65 -24.91
CA GLU A 3 -7.72 11.38 -24.16
C GLU A 3 -7.93 10.25 -23.15
N LYS A 4 -6.94 9.39 -23.02
CA LYS A 4 -6.93 8.27 -22.08
C LYS A 4 -5.81 8.48 -21.06
N TYR A 5 -6.09 8.04 -19.84
CA TYR A 5 -5.22 8.21 -18.69
C TYR A 5 -4.89 6.87 -18.04
N VAL A 6 -3.83 6.85 -17.27
CA VAL A 6 -3.46 5.73 -16.40
C VAL A 6 -3.55 6.19 -14.95
N LEU A 7 -4.18 5.39 -14.11
CA LEU A 7 -4.22 5.59 -12.68
C LEU A 7 -3.14 4.74 -12.01
N ALA A 8 -2.19 5.38 -11.36
CA ALA A 8 -1.17 4.71 -10.56
C ALA A 8 -1.54 4.77 -9.07
N LEU A 9 -1.59 3.60 -8.43
CA LEU A 9 -1.83 3.45 -7.00
C LEU A 9 -0.52 3.08 -6.31
N ASP A 10 0.00 4.00 -5.51
CA ASP A 10 1.26 3.83 -4.80
C ASP A 10 0.99 3.63 -3.31
N GLN A 11 1.09 2.38 -2.87
CA GLN A 11 0.95 2.03 -1.47
C GLN A 11 2.30 2.12 -0.77
N GLY A 12 2.54 3.25 -0.12
CA GLY A 12 3.74 3.49 0.68
C GLY A 12 3.61 2.96 2.10
N THR A 13 4.67 3.15 2.87
CA THR A 13 4.76 2.72 4.28
C THR A 13 3.99 3.63 5.23
N THR A 14 3.88 4.90 4.91
CA THR A 14 3.23 5.92 5.77
C THR A 14 1.99 6.54 5.15
N SER A 15 1.80 6.34 3.85
CA SER A 15 0.71 6.96 3.09
C SER A 15 0.35 6.16 1.86
N SER A 16 -0.87 6.37 1.39
CA SER A 16 -1.38 5.85 0.12
C SER A 16 -1.52 7.00 -0.86
N ARG A 17 -1.13 6.78 -2.13
CA ARG A 17 -1.21 7.78 -3.19
C ARG A 17 -1.99 7.26 -4.39
N ALA A 18 -2.70 8.16 -5.04
CA ALA A 18 -3.30 7.94 -6.36
C ALA A 18 -2.82 9.05 -7.28
N ILE A 19 -2.27 8.69 -8.43
CA ILE A 19 -1.69 9.62 -9.40
C ILE A 19 -2.25 9.27 -10.77
N VAL A 20 -2.75 10.27 -11.48
CA VAL A 20 -3.26 10.12 -12.85
C VAL A 20 -2.26 10.71 -13.83
N PHE A 21 -1.83 9.90 -14.79
CA PHE A 21 -0.92 10.29 -15.86
C PHE A 21 -1.62 10.32 -17.21
N ASN A 22 -1.24 11.27 -18.05
CA ASN A 22 -1.61 11.28 -19.47
C ASN A 22 -0.64 10.44 -20.30
N LYS A 23 -0.85 10.39 -21.62
CA LYS A 23 0.01 9.66 -22.56
C LYS A 23 1.45 10.16 -22.64
N LYS A 24 1.69 11.40 -22.23
CA LYS A 24 3.02 12.01 -22.22
C LYS A 24 3.78 11.76 -20.91
N GLY A 25 3.14 11.08 -19.93
CA GLY A 25 3.70 10.88 -18.59
C GLY A 25 3.57 12.09 -17.66
N GLU A 26 2.77 13.10 -18.05
CA GLU A 26 2.50 14.26 -17.21
C GLU A 26 1.46 13.93 -16.14
N ILE A 27 1.67 14.43 -14.93
CA ILE A 27 0.73 14.27 -13.82
C ILE A 27 -0.46 15.22 -14.02
N ILE A 28 -1.64 14.66 -14.16
CA ILE A 28 -2.90 15.38 -14.33
C ILE A 28 -3.59 15.65 -12.99
N ALA A 29 -3.59 14.66 -12.12
CA ALA A 29 -4.14 14.76 -10.77
C ALA A 29 -3.39 13.85 -9.82
N LYS A 30 -3.28 14.24 -8.57
CA LYS A 30 -2.73 13.39 -7.50
C LYS A 30 -3.42 13.66 -6.18
N ALA A 31 -3.50 12.63 -5.35
CA ALA A 31 -3.94 12.72 -3.96
C ALA A 31 -3.12 11.75 -3.10
N GLN A 32 -2.91 12.12 -1.85
CA GLN A 32 -2.18 11.33 -0.87
C GLN A 32 -2.90 11.43 0.47
N ASN A 33 -3.00 10.29 1.15
CA ASN A 33 -3.57 10.20 2.49
C ASN A 33 -2.65 9.37 3.37
N GLU A 34 -2.32 9.89 4.53
CA GLU A 34 -1.53 9.20 5.55
C GLU A 34 -2.42 8.24 6.34
N PHE A 35 -1.80 7.27 6.99
CA PHE A 35 -2.44 6.37 7.95
C PHE A 35 -1.54 6.14 9.16
N ASP A 36 -2.16 5.80 10.30
CA ASP A 36 -1.46 5.66 11.56
C ASP A 36 -0.54 4.44 11.58
N GLN A 37 0.60 4.62 12.23
CA GLN A 37 1.52 3.54 12.61
C GLN A 37 1.11 3.02 13.99
N ILE A 38 1.19 1.70 14.21
CA ILE A 38 0.89 1.06 15.48
C ILE A 38 2.17 0.46 16.05
N TYR A 39 2.49 0.80 17.28
CA TYR A 39 3.68 0.34 18.00
C TYR A 39 3.29 -0.44 19.26
N PRO A 40 2.93 -1.74 19.14
CA PRO A 40 2.41 -2.51 20.29
C PRO A 40 3.44 -2.73 21.40
N LYS A 41 4.72 -2.84 21.01
CA LYS A 41 5.88 -3.05 21.90
C LYS A 41 7.12 -2.40 21.30
N ALA A 42 8.17 -2.27 22.09
CA ALA A 42 9.47 -1.80 21.60
C ALA A 42 9.94 -2.66 20.41
N GLY A 43 10.30 -2.01 19.30
CA GLY A 43 10.74 -2.66 18.06
C GLY A 43 9.65 -3.31 17.21
N TRP A 44 8.40 -3.29 17.64
CA TRP A 44 7.27 -3.80 16.87
C TRP A 44 6.58 -2.68 16.11
N VAL A 45 6.30 -2.92 14.83
CA VAL A 45 5.57 -1.99 13.97
C VAL A 45 4.47 -2.75 13.23
N GLU A 46 3.26 -2.24 13.33
CA GLU A 46 2.07 -2.78 12.68
C GLU A 46 1.25 -1.69 12.02
N HIS A 47 0.45 -2.05 11.03
CA HIS A 47 -0.54 -1.18 10.43
C HIS A 47 -1.94 -1.82 10.51
N ASP A 48 -2.97 -1.00 10.56
CA ASP A 48 -4.35 -1.47 10.40
C ASP A 48 -4.64 -1.66 8.90
N PRO A 49 -4.90 -2.89 8.42
CA PRO A 49 -5.17 -3.14 7.00
C PRO A 49 -6.36 -2.37 6.45
N LEU A 50 -7.39 -2.12 7.26
CA LEU A 50 -8.56 -1.37 6.83
C LEU A 50 -8.24 0.12 6.66
N LYS A 51 -7.40 0.69 7.52
CA LYS A 51 -6.93 2.07 7.36
C LYS A 51 -6.08 2.24 6.09
N ILE A 52 -5.23 1.26 5.76
CA ILE A 52 -4.49 1.22 4.50
C ILE A 52 -5.48 1.23 3.31
N LEU A 53 -6.45 0.33 3.30
CA LEU A 53 -7.45 0.23 2.25
C LEU A 53 -8.24 1.53 2.10
N TYR A 54 -8.76 2.07 3.19
CA TYR A 54 -9.54 3.31 3.15
C TYR A 54 -8.73 4.52 2.71
N SER A 55 -7.48 4.64 3.13
CA SER A 55 -6.61 5.73 2.67
C SER A 55 -6.37 5.67 1.16
N GLN A 56 -6.22 4.47 0.59
CA GLN A 56 -6.08 4.27 -0.85
C GLN A 56 -7.39 4.61 -1.59
N ILE A 57 -8.54 4.13 -1.12
CA ILE A 57 -9.85 4.44 -1.71
C ILE A 57 -10.11 5.95 -1.65
N THR A 58 -9.80 6.61 -0.54
CA THR A 58 -9.91 8.06 -0.40
C THR A 58 -9.03 8.80 -1.41
N SER A 59 -7.81 8.34 -1.62
CA SER A 59 -6.91 8.92 -2.62
C SER A 59 -7.46 8.78 -4.05
N ILE A 60 -8.00 7.60 -4.40
CA ILE A 60 -8.66 7.37 -5.70
C ILE A 60 -9.86 8.32 -5.87
N THR A 61 -10.74 8.36 -4.87
CA THR A 61 -11.93 9.20 -4.90
C THR A 61 -11.57 10.68 -5.07
N SER A 62 -10.52 11.13 -4.38
CA SER A 62 -10.05 12.53 -4.47
C SER A 62 -9.58 12.89 -5.87
N VAL A 63 -8.81 12.04 -6.55
CA VAL A 63 -8.36 12.35 -7.93
C VAL A 63 -9.51 12.30 -8.92
N LEU A 64 -10.47 11.39 -8.77
CA LEU A 64 -11.64 11.31 -9.65
C LEU A 64 -12.60 12.49 -9.43
N ASN A 65 -12.71 12.99 -8.20
CA ASN A 65 -13.55 14.15 -7.87
C ASN A 65 -12.86 15.50 -8.15
N SER A 66 -11.62 15.50 -8.58
CA SER A 66 -10.88 16.74 -8.90
C SER A 66 -11.45 17.53 -10.09
N GLY A 67 -12.31 16.91 -10.88
CA GLY A 67 -12.87 17.49 -12.13
C GLY A 67 -11.89 17.45 -13.31
N LYS A 68 -10.66 16.98 -13.12
CA LYS A 68 -9.61 16.95 -14.15
C LYS A 68 -9.66 15.70 -15.02
N VAL A 69 -10.23 14.61 -14.49
CA VAL A 69 -10.31 13.32 -15.17
C VAL A 69 -11.60 12.61 -14.78
N SER A 70 -12.18 11.87 -15.72
CA SER A 70 -13.35 11.02 -15.46
C SER A 70 -12.91 9.55 -15.37
N ALA A 71 -13.56 8.77 -14.50
CA ALA A 71 -13.29 7.34 -14.36
C ALA A 71 -13.36 6.58 -15.68
N LYS A 72 -14.29 6.95 -16.57
CA LYS A 72 -14.46 6.36 -17.92
C LYS A 72 -13.27 6.60 -18.87
N ASP A 73 -12.43 7.58 -18.55
CA ASP A 73 -11.26 7.93 -19.35
C ASP A 73 -9.98 7.23 -18.84
N ILE A 74 -10.07 6.50 -17.72
CA ILE A 74 -8.99 5.65 -17.21
C ILE A 74 -8.91 4.39 -18.07
N ALA A 75 -7.78 4.20 -18.74
CA ALA A 75 -7.52 3.06 -19.61
C ALA A 75 -6.92 1.86 -18.86
N GLY A 76 -6.27 2.09 -17.73
CA GLY A 76 -5.63 1.05 -16.94
C GLY A 76 -5.23 1.54 -15.56
N ILE A 77 -4.99 0.60 -14.66
CA ILE A 77 -4.54 0.85 -13.29
C ILE A 77 -3.24 0.08 -13.07
N GLY A 78 -2.21 0.80 -12.59
CA GLY A 78 -0.98 0.20 -12.09
C GLY A 78 -0.95 0.27 -10.57
N ILE A 79 -0.45 -0.78 -9.92
CA ILE A 79 -0.39 -0.85 -8.45
C ILE A 79 1.04 -1.16 -8.03
N THR A 80 1.57 -0.36 -7.12
CA THR A 80 2.77 -0.64 -6.34
C THR A 80 2.37 -0.92 -4.90
N ASN A 81 2.79 -2.07 -4.38
CA ASN A 81 2.46 -2.50 -3.01
C ASN A 81 3.48 -2.01 -1.98
N GLN A 82 3.10 -2.06 -0.72
CA GLN A 82 4.03 -2.00 0.41
C GLN A 82 4.68 -3.39 0.55
N ARG A 83 5.91 -3.53 0.07
CA ARG A 83 6.64 -4.80 0.08
C ARG A 83 6.88 -5.31 1.50
N GLU A 84 7.05 -6.65 1.63
CA GLU A 84 7.42 -7.32 2.88
C GLU A 84 6.44 -7.02 4.02
N THR A 85 5.18 -6.81 3.66
CA THR A 85 4.08 -6.60 4.60
C THR A 85 3.15 -7.80 4.55
N THR A 86 2.90 -8.41 5.69
CA THR A 86 2.06 -9.61 5.81
C THR A 86 0.69 -9.27 6.34
N ILE A 87 -0.35 -9.66 5.61
CA ILE A 87 -1.75 -9.51 6.01
C ILE A 87 -2.44 -10.86 5.86
N LEU A 88 -3.16 -11.28 6.91
CA LEU A 88 -4.09 -12.41 6.86
C LEU A 88 -5.50 -11.88 7.03
N TRP A 89 -6.42 -12.43 6.23
CA TRP A 89 -7.84 -12.07 6.33
C TRP A 89 -8.73 -13.30 6.18
N ASP A 90 -9.91 -13.23 6.76
CA ASP A 90 -10.95 -14.24 6.61
C ASP A 90 -11.49 -14.21 5.17
N ARG A 91 -11.44 -15.35 4.48
CA ARG A 91 -11.84 -15.45 3.07
C ARG A 91 -13.34 -15.19 2.85
N ALA A 92 -14.17 -15.58 3.82
CA ALA A 92 -15.62 -15.46 3.70
C ALA A 92 -16.09 -14.01 3.95
N THR A 93 -15.46 -13.32 4.90
CA THR A 93 -15.87 -11.97 5.34
C THR A 93 -15.01 -10.84 4.77
N GLY A 94 -13.80 -11.14 4.32
CA GLY A 94 -12.80 -10.15 3.92
C GLY A 94 -12.17 -9.38 5.10
N LYS A 95 -12.50 -9.74 6.34
CA LYS A 95 -11.99 -9.05 7.52
C LYS A 95 -10.57 -9.49 7.87
N PRO A 96 -9.65 -8.54 8.16
CA PRO A 96 -8.33 -8.90 8.69
C PRO A 96 -8.47 -9.63 10.03
N VAL A 97 -7.69 -10.69 10.21
CA VAL A 97 -7.66 -11.44 11.49
C VAL A 97 -6.69 -10.82 12.49
N TYR A 98 -5.78 -10.00 12.02
CA TYR A 98 -4.78 -9.28 12.81
C TYR A 98 -4.28 -8.04 12.05
N ASN A 99 -3.56 -7.15 12.74
CA ASN A 99 -2.90 -6.03 12.08
C ASN A 99 -1.86 -6.53 11.04
N ALA A 100 -1.59 -5.72 10.04
CA ALA A 100 -0.50 -5.96 9.11
C ALA A 100 0.85 -5.88 9.83
N ILE A 101 1.67 -6.91 9.72
CA ILE A 101 3.05 -6.91 10.20
C ILE A 101 3.92 -6.38 9.07
N VAL A 102 4.61 -5.27 9.30
CA VAL A 102 5.31 -4.54 8.26
C VAL A 102 6.82 -4.77 8.32
N TRP A 103 7.50 -4.45 7.23
CA TRP A 103 8.95 -4.65 7.07
C TRP A 103 9.82 -3.98 8.12
N GLN A 104 9.34 -2.89 8.72
CA GLN A 104 10.04 -2.17 9.80
C GLN A 104 10.00 -2.90 11.14
N CYS A 105 9.11 -3.91 11.29
CA CYS A 105 8.93 -4.64 12.54
C CYS A 105 10.15 -5.51 12.85
N ARG A 106 10.68 -5.40 14.07
CA ARG A 106 11.86 -6.14 14.52
C ARG A 106 11.54 -7.39 15.36
N ARG A 107 10.25 -7.81 15.44
CA ARG A 107 9.85 -8.98 16.28
C ARG A 107 10.53 -10.28 15.92
N THR A 108 10.99 -10.43 14.68
CA THR A 108 11.67 -11.63 14.19
C THR A 108 13.20 -11.48 14.11
N ALA A 109 13.77 -10.39 14.60
CA ALA A 109 15.21 -10.12 14.49
C ALA A 109 16.05 -11.24 15.09
N ASP A 110 15.71 -11.69 16.31
CA ASP A 110 16.44 -12.78 16.98
C ASP A 110 16.35 -14.11 16.23
N MET A 111 15.19 -14.38 15.61
CA MET A 111 15.01 -15.57 14.76
C MET A 111 15.88 -15.48 13.51
N CYS A 112 15.94 -14.32 12.87
CA CYS A 112 16.78 -14.10 11.69
C CYS A 112 18.28 -14.26 12.03
N GLU A 113 18.73 -13.77 13.18
CA GLU A 113 20.12 -13.97 13.60
C GLU A 113 20.45 -15.46 13.82
N LYS A 114 19.54 -16.20 14.47
CA LYS A 114 19.71 -17.67 14.64
C LYS A 114 19.78 -18.41 13.30
N ILE A 115 18.96 -18.02 12.32
CA ILE A 115 18.99 -18.61 10.98
C ILE A 115 20.33 -18.33 10.29
N LYS A 116 20.87 -17.11 10.41
CA LYS A 116 22.16 -16.75 9.83
C LYS A 116 23.35 -17.51 10.44
N GLU A 117 23.22 -17.94 11.69
CA GLU A 117 24.22 -18.78 12.36
C GLU A 117 24.21 -20.23 11.87
N ASP A 118 23.11 -20.67 11.26
CA ASP A 118 22.93 -22.01 10.71
C ASP A 118 23.54 -22.07 9.30
N LYS A 119 24.72 -22.67 9.19
CA LYS A 119 25.46 -22.77 7.93
C LYS A 119 24.78 -23.66 6.90
N GLU A 120 23.91 -24.59 7.31
CA GLU A 120 23.18 -25.46 6.38
C GLU A 120 22.01 -24.73 5.69
N LEU A 121 21.50 -23.67 6.31
CA LEU A 121 20.39 -22.87 5.78
C LEU A 121 20.86 -21.65 4.97
N CYS A 122 22.14 -21.28 5.04
CA CYS A 122 22.69 -20.07 4.41
C CYS A 122 23.53 -20.33 3.17
N ASP A 123 23.77 -21.60 2.81
CA ASP A 123 24.43 -22.04 1.57
C ASP A 123 23.36 -22.43 0.52
#